data_94ca798159ea6887b725e408e821618b
#
_entry.id   94ca798159ea6887b725e408e821618b
#
_cell.length_a   1.000
_cell.length_b   1.000
_cell.length_c   1.000
_cell.angle_alpha   90.00
_cell.angle_beta   90.00
_cell.angle_gamma   90.00
#
_symmetry.space_group_name_H-M   'P 1'
#
loop_
_entity.id
_entity.type
_entity.pdbx_description
1 polymer ?
#
loop_
_entity_poly.entity_id
_entity_poly.type
_entity_poly.pdbx_seq_one_letter_code
_entity_poly.pdbx_strand_id
1 'polypeptide(L)'
;RVRWFLPEVSVLLGTAGALALMGSTATLDTGRHNTGWHVKCATSFFLLTIFACLYNTFVNIMVQRTSHCFSRLSMVAKYILSALLAVWLYLALYSKNPNKNFGHVVEYVLAFLILGYVYVIGYDMRDFRLDYDLTTA
;
A
#
# COMPACT_ATOMS: atom_id res chain seq x y z
N ARG A 1 0.33 24.18 10.99
CA ARG A 1 -1.04 23.62 11.14
C ARG A 1 -1.41 22.56 10.10
N VAL A 2 -0.70 22.40 9.00
CA VAL A 2 -0.94 21.38 7.95
C VAL A 2 -0.52 19.95 8.37
N ARG A 3 0.24 19.79 9.44
CA ARG A 3 0.86 18.52 9.87
C ARG A 3 -0.12 17.46 10.44
N TRP A 4 -1.31 17.82 10.87
CA TRP A 4 -2.21 16.91 11.60
C TRP A 4 -3.04 15.98 10.72
N PHE A 5 -3.31 16.35 9.47
CA PHE A 5 -4.15 15.54 8.57
C PHE A 5 -3.39 14.47 7.80
N LEU A 6 -2.07 14.54 7.74
CA LEU A 6 -1.27 13.68 6.87
C LEU A 6 -1.27 12.19 7.27
N PRO A 7 -1.07 11.81 8.55
CA PRO A 7 -1.16 10.40 8.96
C PRO A 7 -2.59 9.86 8.94
N GLU A 8 -3.59 10.67 9.23
CA GLU A 8 -4.99 10.25 9.29
C GLU A 8 -5.51 9.79 7.93
N VAL A 9 -5.15 10.48 6.85
CA VAL A 9 -5.53 10.08 5.49
C VAL A 9 -4.95 8.70 5.12
N SER A 10 -3.70 8.43 5.50
CA SER A 10 -3.08 7.13 5.26
C SER A 10 -3.80 6.00 6.02
N VAL A 11 -4.18 6.26 7.28
CA VAL A 11 -4.94 5.30 8.10
C VAL A 11 -6.33 5.06 7.52
N LEU A 12 -7.02 6.12 7.10
CA LEU A 12 -8.35 6.00 6.48
C LEU A 12 -8.30 5.18 5.18
N LEU A 13 -7.33 5.45 4.31
CA LEU A 13 -7.14 4.70 3.07
C LEU A 13 -6.80 3.23 3.35
N GLY A 14 -5.92 2.96 4.31
CA GLY A 14 -5.56 1.60 4.72
C GLY A 14 -6.74 0.85 5.31
N THR A 15 -7.54 1.50 6.16
CA THR A 15 -8.75 0.90 6.75
C THR A 15 -9.81 0.61 5.69
N ALA A 16 -10.05 1.54 4.78
CA ALA A 16 -10.98 1.34 3.67
C ALA A 16 -10.51 0.19 2.75
N GLY A 17 -9.20 0.08 2.50
CA GLY A 17 -8.60 -1.04 1.78
C GLY A 17 -8.82 -2.38 2.49
N ALA A 18 -8.60 -2.43 3.82
CA ALA A 18 -8.84 -3.64 4.61
C ALA A 18 -10.31 -4.08 4.58
N LEU A 19 -11.25 -3.14 4.67
CA LEU A 19 -12.68 -3.42 4.54
C LEU A 19 -13.04 -3.97 3.15
N ALA A 20 -12.43 -3.42 2.08
CA ALA A 20 -12.62 -3.92 0.73
C ALA A 20 -12.05 -5.35 0.57
N LEU A 21 -10.92 -5.68 1.22
CA LEU A 21 -10.37 -7.04 1.25
C LEU A 21 -11.33 -8.00 1.96
N MET A 22 -11.87 -7.61 3.12
CA MET A 22 -12.87 -8.42 3.83
C MET A 22 -14.12 -8.67 2.98
N GLY A 23 -14.60 -7.65 2.25
CA GLY A 23 -15.69 -7.80 1.29
C GLY A 23 -15.36 -8.77 0.16
N SER A 24 -14.13 -8.74 -0.35
CA SER A 24 -13.64 -9.66 -1.38
C SER A 24 -13.62 -11.11 -0.88
N THR A 25 -13.10 -11.37 0.32
CA THR A 25 -13.05 -12.72 0.90
C THR A 25 -14.44 -13.26 1.24
N ALA A 26 -15.33 -12.44 1.78
CA ALA A 26 -16.71 -12.81 2.10
C ALA A 26 -17.51 -13.22 0.86
N THR A 27 -17.20 -12.69 -0.32
CA THR A 27 -17.91 -12.99 -1.57
C THR A 27 -17.40 -14.25 -2.28
N LEU A 28 -16.25 -14.80 -1.87
CA LEU A 28 -15.74 -16.08 -2.40
C LEU A 28 -16.59 -17.28 -1.98
N ASP A 29 -17.20 -17.20 -0.80
CA ASP A 29 -17.89 -18.34 -0.17
C ASP A 29 -19.36 -18.51 -0.66
N THR A 30 -19.93 -17.56 -1.39
CA THR A 30 -21.35 -17.53 -1.73
C THR A 30 -21.72 -18.11 -3.11
N GLY A 31 -20.80 -18.78 -3.80
CA GLY A 31 -21.09 -19.54 -5.03
C GLY A 31 -21.68 -18.73 -6.19
N ARG A 32 -21.39 -19.14 -7.37
CA ARG A 32 -21.83 -18.83 -8.75
C ARG A 32 -22.36 -17.43 -9.16
N HIS A 33 -22.94 -16.61 -8.31
CA HIS A 33 -23.59 -15.35 -8.73
C HIS A 33 -22.85 -14.07 -8.36
N ASN A 34 -21.75 -14.11 -7.59
CA ASN A 34 -21.11 -12.91 -7.05
C ASN A 34 -19.71 -12.57 -7.60
N THR A 35 -19.32 -13.16 -8.74
CA THR A 35 -18.01 -12.83 -9.37
C THR A 35 -17.82 -11.34 -9.61
N GLY A 36 -18.89 -10.62 -9.96
CA GLY A 36 -18.83 -9.17 -10.15
C GLY A 36 -18.52 -8.37 -8.88
N TRP A 37 -19.04 -8.77 -7.74
CA TRP A 37 -18.75 -8.14 -6.45
C TRP A 37 -17.36 -8.45 -5.96
N HIS A 38 -16.92 -9.71 -6.06
CA HIS A 38 -15.55 -10.10 -5.73
C HIS A 38 -14.52 -9.26 -6.49
N VAL A 39 -14.67 -9.17 -7.80
CA VAL A 39 -13.77 -8.36 -8.65
C VAL A 39 -13.78 -6.89 -8.24
N LYS A 40 -14.95 -6.30 -7.99
CA LYS A 40 -15.05 -4.90 -7.55
C LYS A 40 -14.36 -4.67 -6.20
N CYS A 41 -14.58 -5.54 -5.22
CA CYS A 41 -13.96 -5.43 -3.92
C CYS A 41 -12.45 -5.64 -3.99
N ALA A 42 -11.97 -6.62 -4.75
CA ALA A 42 -10.54 -6.87 -4.95
C ALA A 42 -9.86 -5.68 -5.64
N THR A 43 -10.46 -5.15 -6.71
CA THR A 43 -9.94 -3.95 -7.39
C THR A 43 -9.90 -2.75 -6.46
N SER A 44 -10.96 -2.52 -5.68
CA SER A 44 -11.01 -1.43 -4.70
C SER A 44 -9.93 -1.58 -3.63
N PHE A 45 -9.70 -2.81 -3.13
CA PHE A 45 -8.62 -3.10 -2.20
C PHE A 45 -7.26 -2.70 -2.76
N PHE A 46 -6.91 -3.17 -3.96
CA PHE A 46 -5.62 -2.84 -4.57
C PHE A 46 -5.48 -1.33 -4.81
N LEU A 47 -6.50 -0.67 -5.36
CA LEU A 47 -6.47 0.76 -5.61
C LEU A 47 -6.25 1.56 -4.31
N LEU A 48 -7.06 1.33 -3.29
CA LEU A 48 -6.98 2.05 -2.02
C LEU A 48 -5.64 1.82 -1.32
N THR A 49 -5.14 0.58 -1.33
CA THR A 49 -3.86 0.25 -0.71
C THR A 49 -2.69 0.87 -1.46
N ILE A 50 -2.70 0.87 -2.79
CA ILE A 50 -1.66 1.53 -3.59
C ILE A 50 -1.67 3.04 -3.34
N PHE A 51 -2.85 3.67 -3.33
CA PHE A 51 -2.94 5.09 -2.98
C PHE A 51 -2.42 5.38 -1.56
N ALA A 52 -2.71 4.51 -0.59
CA ALA A 52 -2.16 4.64 0.76
C ALA A 52 -0.63 4.56 0.76
N CYS A 53 -0.02 3.63 0.01
CA CYS A 53 1.43 3.51 -0.12
C CYS A 53 2.06 4.75 -0.76
N LEU A 54 1.50 5.22 -1.88
CA LEU A 54 1.97 6.43 -2.59
C LEU A 54 1.86 7.67 -1.70
N TYR A 55 0.74 7.83 -1.03
CA TYR A 55 0.50 8.93 -0.11
C TYR A 55 1.47 8.90 1.07
N ASN A 56 1.70 7.74 1.68
CA ASN A 56 2.66 7.57 2.77
C ASN A 56 4.09 7.92 2.30
N THR A 57 4.49 7.48 1.10
CA THR A 57 5.77 7.86 0.53
C THR A 57 5.89 9.37 0.37
N PHE A 58 4.86 10.03 -0.15
CA PHE A 58 4.82 11.49 -0.27
C PHE A 58 4.97 12.19 1.08
N VAL A 59 4.23 11.75 2.10
CA VAL A 59 4.33 12.28 3.47
C VAL A 59 5.75 12.11 4.01
N ASN A 60 6.35 10.92 3.83
CA ASN A 60 7.72 10.66 4.29
C ASN A 60 8.75 11.57 3.61
N ILE A 61 8.58 11.89 2.33
CA ILE A 61 9.42 12.88 1.63
C ILE A 61 9.33 14.25 2.30
N MET A 62 8.12 14.69 2.58
CA MET A 62 7.90 15.98 3.22
C MET A 62 8.48 16.04 4.63
N VAL A 63 8.33 14.96 5.41
CA VAL A 63 8.89 14.86 6.77
C VAL A 63 10.41 14.76 6.73
N GLN A 64 10.98 13.98 5.82
CA GLN A 64 12.43 13.84 5.69
C GLN A 64 13.14 15.16 5.35
N ARG A 65 12.50 16.03 4.56
CA ARG A 65 13.04 17.37 4.27
C ARG A 65 13.17 18.25 5.50
N THR A 66 12.41 17.97 6.55
CA THR A 66 12.36 18.78 7.78
C THR A 66 13.09 18.18 8.97
N SER A 67 13.22 16.84 9.07
CA SER A 67 13.65 16.20 10.32
C SER A 67 14.60 15.01 10.18
N HIS A 68 15.03 14.63 8.98
CA HIS A 68 15.97 13.50 8.73
C HIS A 68 15.70 12.21 9.55
N CYS A 69 14.42 11.91 9.81
CA CYS A 69 14.00 10.85 10.73
C CYS A 69 14.10 9.43 10.17
N PHE A 70 14.23 9.26 8.84
CA PHE A 70 14.24 7.94 8.22
C PHE A 70 15.62 7.56 7.67
N SER A 71 15.95 6.27 7.71
CA SER A 71 17.16 5.78 7.08
C SER A 71 17.13 6.00 5.56
N ARG A 72 18.28 6.30 4.97
CA ARG A 72 18.37 6.48 3.51
C ARG A 72 17.93 5.24 2.75
N LEU A 73 18.24 4.06 3.28
CA LEU A 73 17.87 2.79 2.67
C LEU A 73 16.36 2.59 2.64
N SER A 74 15.67 2.86 3.75
CA SER A 74 14.22 2.79 3.85
C SER A 74 13.55 3.74 2.86
N MET A 75 14.03 4.97 2.75
CA MET A 75 13.49 5.95 1.81
C MET A 75 13.65 5.49 0.36
N VAL A 76 14.85 5.02 -0.02
CA VAL A 76 15.09 4.48 -1.38
C VAL A 76 14.19 3.28 -1.67
N ALA A 77 14.06 2.36 -0.71
CA ALA A 77 13.16 1.21 -0.86
C ALA A 77 11.71 1.63 -1.09
N LYS A 78 11.19 2.61 -0.33
CA LYS A 78 9.83 3.15 -0.51
C LYS A 78 9.64 3.80 -1.87
N TYR A 79 10.64 4.54 -2.37
CA TYR A 79 10.58 5.13 -3.71
C TYR A 79 10.50 4.07 -4.80
N ILE A 80 11.36 3.06 -4.74
CA ILE A 80 11.40 1.98 -5.73
C ILE A 80 10.07 1.23 -5.71
N LEU A 81 9.60 0.82 -4.53
CA LEU A 81 8.34 0.08 -4.37
C LEU A 81 7.14 0.90 -4.85
N SER A 82 7.09 2.20 -4.53
CA SER A 82 6.02 3.09 -4.99
C SER A 82 6.03 3.27 -6.50
N ALA A 83 7.20 3.40 -7.12
CA ALA A 83 7.33 3.50 -8.57
C ALA A 83 6.87 2.20 -9.25
N LEU A 84 7.28 1.04 -8.73
CA LEU A 84 6.84 -0.26 -9.23
C LEU A 84 5.32 -0.45 -9.07
N LEU A 85 4.75 -0.09 -7.93
CA LEU A 85 3.30 -0.11 -7.71
C LEU A 85 2.55 0.75 -8.73
N ALA A 86 3.03 1.96 -9.01
CA ALA A 86 2.42 2.84 -10.00
C ALA A 86 2.49 2.25 -11.43
N VAL A 87 3.64 1.67 -11.82
CA VAL A 87 3.80 1.02 -13.13
C VAL A 87 2.87 -0.18 -13.27
N TRP A 88 2.82 -1.05 -12.26
CA TRP A 88 1.97 -2.24 -12.31
C TRP A 88 0.48 -1.90 -12.25
N LEU A 89 0.09 -0.85 -11.51
CA LEU A 89 -1.26 -0.33 -11.54
C LEU A 89 -1.63 0.19 -12.94
N TYR A 90 -0.72 0.94 -13.57
CA TYR A 90 -0.93 1.42 -14.94
C TYR A 90 -1.11 0.23 -15.90
N LEU A 91 -0.26 -0.79 -15.84
CA LEU A 91 -0.39 -1.99 -16.66
C LEU A 91 -1.72 -2.73 -16.40
N ALA A 92 -2.16 -2.82 -15.13
CA ALA A 92 -3.43 -3.43 -14.77
C ALA A 92 -4.64 -2.71 -15.39
N LEU A 93 -4.61 -1.37 -15.40
CA LEU A 93 -5.74 -0.55 -15.87
C LEU A 93 -5.77 -0.43 -17.41
N TYR A 94 -4.61 -0.34 -18.05
CA TYR A 94 -4.52 -0.02 -19.49
C TYR A 94 -4.14 -1.21 -20.37
N SER A 95 -3.73 -2.35 -19.81
CA SER A 95 -3.44 -3.53 -20.58
C SER A 95 -4.74 -4.12 -21.17
N LYS A 96 -4.84 -4.06 -22.49
CA LYS A 96 -5.90 -4.75 -23.26
C LYS A 96 -5.55 -6.23 -23.53
N ASN A 97 -4.72 -6.82 -22.68
CA ASN A 97 -4.26 -8.17 -22.91
C ASN A 97 -5.42 -9.18 -22.69
N PRO A 98 -5.86 -9.93 -23.71
CA PRO A 98 -6.96 -10.87 -23.61
C PRO A 98 -6.61 -12.13 -22.79
N ASN A 99 -5.34 -12.28 -22.39
CA ASN A 99 -4.90 -13.44 -21.64
C ASN A 99 -5.33 -13.36 -20.18
N LYS A 100 -6.27 -14.21 -19.77
CA LYS A 100 -6.78 -14.29 -18.39
C LYS A 100 -5.65 -14.51 -17.36
N ASN A 101 -4.59 -15.23 -17.73
CA ASN A 101 -3.46 -15.49 -16.83
C ASN A 101 -2.67 -14.20 -16.50
N PHE A 102 -2.67 -13.21 -17.40
CA PHE A 102 -2.00 -11.94 -17.15
C PHE A 102 -2.61 -11.19 -15.96
N GLY A 103 -3.95 -11.20 -15.83
CA GLY A 103 -4.64 -10.59 -14.69
C GLY A 103 -4.16 -11.16 -13.36
N HIS A 104 -4.09 -12.48 -13.24
CA HIS A 104 -3.61 -13.15 -12.02
C HIS A 104 -2.15 -12.82 -11.70
N VAL A 105 -1.27 -12.79 -12.72
CA VAL A 105 0.13 -12.41 -12.51
C VAL A 105 0.24 -10.98 -11.97
N VAL A 106 -0.54 -10.05 -12.52
CA VAL A 106 -0.57 -8.65 -12.04
C VAL A 106 -1.02 -8.58 -10.58
N GLU A 107 -2.09 -9.29 -10.20
CA GLU A 107 -2.59 -9.34 -8.83
C GLU A 107 -1.53 -9.85 -7.85
N TYR A 108 -0.84 -10.94 -8.18
CA TYR A 108 0.23 -11.49 -7.33
C TYR A 108 1.40 -10.52 -7.19
N VAL A 109 1.84 -9.89 -8.29
CA VAL A 109 2.93 -8.91 -8.24
C VAL A 109 2.55 -7.72 -7.38
N LEU A 110 1.34 -7.18 -7.54
CA LEU A 110 0.84 -6.08 -6.70
C LEU A 110 0.80 -6.47 -5.22
N ALA A 111 0.31 -7.68 -4.90
CA ALA A 111 0.29 -8.18 -3.52
C ALA A 111 1.69 -8.26 -2.91
N PHE A 112 2.68 -8.81 -3.65
CA PHE A 112 4.07 -8.87 -3.19
C PHE A 112 4.68 -7.48 -2.98
N LEU A 113 4.44 -6.54 -3.87
CA LEU A 113 4.94 -5.17 -3.75
C LEU A 113 4.33 -4.45 -2.53
N ILE A 114 3.04 -4.65 -2.27
CA ILE A 114 2.35 -4.11 -1.08
C ILE A 114 2.95 -4.70 0.20
N LEU A 115 3.15 -6.03 0.24
CA LEU A 115 3.77 -6.69 1.40
C LEU A 115 5.20 -6.18 1.64
N GLY A 116 5.99 -6.03 0.57
CA GLY A 116 7.31 -5.43 0.66
C GLY A 116 7.28 -4.01 1.22
N TYR A 117 6.31 -3.20 0.79
CA TYR A 117 6.14 -1.84 1.29
C TYR A 117 5.77 -1.82 2.79
N VAL A 118 4.84 -2.67 3.21
CA VAL A 118 4.45 -2.82 4.62
C VAL A 118 5.64 -3.27 5.48
N TYR A 119 6.48 -4.18 4.95
CA TYR A 119 7.69 -4.61 5.64
C TYR A 119 8.67 -3.45 5.88
N VAL A 120 8.87 -2.58 4.89
CA VAL A 120 9.72 -1.38 5.04
C VAL A 120 9.17 -0.41 6.08
N ILE A 121 7.84 -0.23 6.14
CA ILE A 121 7.21 0.57 7.21
C ILE A 121 7.48 -0.06 8.59
N GLY A 122 7.32 -1.37 8.72
CA GLY A 122 7.59 -2.09 9.97
C GLY A 122 9.04 -1.94 10.43
N TYR A 123 9.99 -1.93 9.50
CA TYR A 123 11.39 -1.67 9.78
C TYR A 123 11.63 -0.26 10.35
N ASP A 124 11.02 0.76 9.73
CA ASP A 124 11.12 2.14 10.23
C ASP A 124 10.55 2.29 11.64
N MET A 125 9.43 1.63 11.91
CA MET A 125 8.82 1.67 13.25
C MET A 125 9.69 1.04 14.33
N ARG A 126 10.49 0.03 13.98
CA ARG A 126 11.46 -0.59 14.89
C ARG A 126 12.57 0.39 15.28
N ASP A 127 13.10 1.10 14.31
CA ASP A 127 14.18 2.08 14.55
C ASP A 127 13.68 3.24 15.44
N PHE A 128 12.45 3.73 15.19
CA PHE A 128 11.82 4.73 16.05
C PHE A 128 11.69 4.30 17.52
N ARG A 129 11.36 3.04 17.76
CA ARG A 129 11.19 2.50 19.12
C ARG A 129 12.53 2.44 19.86
N LEU A 130 13.59 2.06 19.17
CA LEU A 130 14.94 2.00 19.77
C LEU A 130 15.44 3.39 20.17
N ASP A 131 15.24 4.40 19.34
CA ASP A 131 15.63 5.79 19.62
C ASP A 131 14.85 6.37 20.81
N TYR A 132 13.57 6.03 20.93
CA TYR A 132 12.73 6.51 22.05
C TYR A 132 13.18 5.91 23.39
N ASP A 133 13.47 4.62 23.42
CA ASP A 133 13.94 3.92 24.64
C ASP A 133 15.30 4.45 25.10
N LEU A 134 16.19 4.84 24.18
CA LEU A 134 17.50 5.41 24.51
C LEU A 134 17.43 6.87 25.01
N THR A 135 16.41 7.61 24.65
CA THR A 135 16.22 9.02 25.10
C THR A 135 15.49 9.13 26.42
N THR A 136 14.84 8.05 26.87
CA THR A 136 14.08 8.01 28.15
C THR A 136 14.83 7.27 29.27
N ALA A 137 16.00 6.69 29.00
CA ALA A 137 16.90 6.04 29.97
C ALA A 137 17.99 7.01 30.42
#